data_ca0c48d07968cab048ad5285ab642d40
#
_entry.id   ca0c48d07968cab048ad5285ab642d40
#
_cell.length_a   1.000
_cell.length_b   1.000
_cell.length_c   1.000
_cell.angle_alpha   90.00
_cell.angle_beta   90.00
_cell.angle_gamma   90.00
#
_symmetry.space_group_name_H-M   'P 1'
#
loop_
_entity.id
_entity.type
_entity.pdbx_description
1 polymer ?
#
loop_
_entity_poly.entity_id
_entity_poly.type
_entity_poly.pdbx_seq_one_letter_code
_entity_poly.pdbx_strand_id
1 'polypeptide(L)'
;MSINAFGIDLGTSNIKIFHKNEDAILVEKNMIAIENKKNVFAYGDSAFEMYEKAPANINISYPLSNGVIADIKNMETLIKYFIGGLTKGGVKGADYYVAVPTDITEVEKRAFYDLIKDANVKAKKIMFVEKAIADGLGMDIDVKKLSRQQYIGYFKIWFIVLGIV
;
A
#
# COMPACT_ATOMS: atom_id res chain seq x y z
N MET A 1 -17.79 10.29 17.51
CA MET A 1 -16.36 10.49 17.16
C MET A 1 -16.10 9.81 15.82
N SER A 2 -15.58 10.53 14.83
CA SER A 2 -15.20 9.89 13.56
C SER A 2 -14.01 8.95 13.82
N ILE A 3 -14.08 7.72 13.30
CA ILE A 3 -13.01 6.75 13.41
C ILE A 3 -11.88 7.22 12.51
N ASN A 4 -10.67 7.42 13.07
CA ASN A 4 -9.47 7.68 12.29
C ASN A 4 -9.09 6.40 11.54
N ALA A 5 -9.12 6.43 10.22
CA ALA A 5 -8.95 5.22 9.43
C ALA A 5 -8.15 5.47 8.14
N PHE A 6 -7.35 4.46 7.77
CA PHE A 6 -6.62 4.39 6.52
C PHE A 6 -7.04 3.17 5.70
N GLY A 7 -7.24 3.37 4.41
CA GLY A 7 -7.30 2.29 3.42
C GLY A 7 -5.95 2.21 2.71
N ILE A 8 -5.38 1.01 2.60
CA ILE A 8 -4.07 0.78 1.99
C ILE A 8 -4.17 -0.30 0.92
N ASP A 9 -3.72 0.01 -0.29
CA ASP A 9 -3.45 -0.95 -1.36
C ASP A 9 -1.95 -0.99 -1.64
N LEU A 10 -1.33 -2.11 -1.30
CA LEU A 10 0.09 -2.37 -1.53
C LEU A 10 0.26 -3.05 -2.89
N GLY A 11 0.49 -2.25 -3.92
CA GLY A 11 0.76 -2.75 -5.27
C GLY A 11 2.27 -2.91 -5.55
N THR A 12 2.61 -3.77 -6.50
CA THR A 12 4.01 -3.98 -6.94
C THR A 12 4.61 -2.69 -7.51
N SER A 13 3.86 -1.96 -8.34
CA SER A 13 4.34 -0.71 -8.95
C SER A 13 4.01 0.51 -8.13
N ASN A 14 2.82 0.58 -7.57
CA ASN A 14 2.35 1.75 -6.84
C ASN A 14 1.72 1.33 -5.50
N ILE A 15 1.91 2.17 -4.49
CA ILE A 15 1.23 2.11 -3.21
C ILE A 15 0.14 3.18 -3.23
N LYS A 16 -1.08 2.82 -2.83
CA LYS A 16 -2.20 3.75 -2.71
C LYS A 16 -2.67 3.77 -1.27
N ILE A 17 -2.82 4.97 -0.72
CA ILE A 17 -3.27 5.15 0.65
C ILE A 17 -4.36 6.21 0.68
N PHE A 18 -5.49 5.89 1.29
CA PHE A 18 -6.56 6.83 1.57
C PHE A 18 -6.66 7.11 3.07
N HIS A 19 -6.66 8.37 3.45
CA HIS A 19 -6.88 8.81 4.83
C HIS A 19 -8.28 9.39 4.98
N LYS A 20 -9.16 8.67 5.63
CA LYS A 20 -10.58 9.02 5.75
C LYS A 20 -10.82 10.37 6.40
N ASN A 21 -10.09 10.70 7.46
CA ASN A 21 -10.34 11.91 8.23
C ASN A 21 -9.90 13.20 7.55
N GLU A 22 -8.88 13.13 6.71
CA GLU A 22 -8.36 14.27 5.96
C GLU A 22 -8.90 14.29 4.52
N ASP A 23 -9.70 13.29 4.14
CA ASP A 23 -10.16 13.05 2.77
C ASP A 23 -9.01 13.14 1.75
N ALA A 24 -7.87 12.56 2.12
CA ALA A 24 -6.63 12.67 1.39
C ALA A 24 -6.23 11.32 0.77
N ILE A 25 -5.80 11.38 -0.48
CA ILE A 25 -5.32 10.22 -1.24
C ILE A 25 -3.85 10.42 -1.56
N LEU A 26 -3.06 9.37 -1.38
CA LEU A 26 -1.68 9.26 -1.84
C LEU A 26 -1.60 8.13 -2.85
N VAL A 27 -0.95 8.40 -3.98
CA VAL A 27 -0.56 7.38 -4.97
C VAL A 27 0.90 7.63 -5.30
N GLU A 28 1.77 6.69 -4.94
CA GLU A 28 3.22 6.83 -5.05
C GLU A 28 3.84 5.53 -5.56
N LYS A 29 5.00 5.61 -6.20
CA LYS A 29 5.76 4.42 -6.59
C LYS A 29 6.18 3.60 -5.37
N ASN A 30 6.11 2.28 -5.50
CA ASN A 30 6.63 1.36 -4.50
C ASN A 30 8.16 1.25 -4.64
N MET A 31 8.85 2.35 -4.42
CA MET A 31 10.31 2.45 -4.56
C MET A 31 10.94 3.20 -3.40
N ILE A 32 12.17 2.80 -3.06
CA ILE A 32 12.99 3.48 -2.07
C ILE A 32 14.44 3.53 -2.53
N ALA A 33 15.08 4.67 -2.33
CA ALA A 33 16.50 4.91 -2.59
C ALA A 33 17.25 5.03 -1.27
N ILE A 34 18.22 4.16 -1.04
CA ILE A 34 19.03 4.10 0.18
C ILE A 34 20.47 4.48 -0.14
N GLU A 35 20.94 5.52 0.52
CA GLU A 35 22.34 5.96 0.43
C GLU A 35 23.21 5.22 1.44
N ASN A 36 24.38 4.74 0.99
CA ASN A 36 25.41 4.11 1.81
C ASN A 36 24.85 2.96 2.69
N LYS A 37 23.82 2.26 2.23
CA LYS A 37 23.12 1.16 2.93
C LYS A 37 22.50 1.55 4.29
N LYS A 38 22.31 2.83 4.57
CA LYS A 38 21.85 3.31 5.89
C LYS A 38 20.76 4.37 5.83
N ASN A 39 20.90 5.36 4.94
CA ASN A 39 20.07 6.54 4.96
C ASN A 39 19.05 6.50 3.83
N VAL A 40 17.80 6.82 4.13
CA VAL A 40 16.79 7.02 3.09
C VAL A 40 17.14 8.32 2.36
N PHE A 41 17.44 8.21 1.07
CA PHE A 41 17.74 9.33 0.20
C PHE A 41 16.49 9.88 -0.48
N ALA A 42 15.67 8.97 -1.03
CA ALA A 42 14.40 9.30 -1.68
C ALA A 42 13.44 8.10 -1.57
N TYR A 43 12.16 8.36 -1.79
CA TYR A 43 11.13 7.33 -1.81
C TYR A 43 9.98 7.72 -2.75
N GLY A 44 9.13 6.77 -3.13
CA GLY A 44 8.02 7.00 -4.02
C GLY A 44 8.46 7.45 -5.41
N ASP A 45 7.77 8.42 -5.97
CA ASP A 45 8.02 8.99 -7.29
C ASP A 45 9.42 9.61 -7.39
N SER A 46 9.91 10.25 -6.32
CA SER A 46 11.26 10.79 -6.29
C SER A 46 12.35 9.72 -6.41
N ALA A 47 12.14 8.53 -5.86
CA ALA A 47 13.06 7.41 -6.05
C ALA A 47 12.97 6.84 -7.47
N PHE A 48 11.77 6.82 -8.05
CA PHE A 48 11.56 6.37 -9.42
C PHE A 48 12.26 7.28 -10.45
N GLU A 49 12.24 8.59 -10.28
CA GLU A 49 12.93 9.55 -11.16
C GLU A 49 14.45 9.32 -11.21
N MET A 50 15.01 8.76 -10.14
CA MET A 50 16.44 8.43 -10.03
C MET A 50 16.77 7.03 -10.57
N TYR A 51 15.78 6.20 -10.87
CA TYR A 51 16.00 4.83 -11.33
C TYR A 51 16.88 4.82 -12.58
N GLU A 52 17.85 3.92 -12.64
CA GLU A 52 18.87 3.81 -13.68
C GLU A 52 19.85 5.00 -13.82
N LYS A 53 19.68 6.07 -13.03
CA LYS A 53 20.53 7.28 -13.07
C LYS A 53 21.23 7.54 -11.74
N ALA A 54 20.98 6.74 -10.73
CA ALA A 54 21.53 6.95 -9.40
C ALA A 54 23.04 6.71 -9.35
N PRO A 55 23.79 7.50 -8.54
CA PRO A 55 25.21 7.24 -8.26
C PRO A 55 25.41 5.87 -7.58
N ALA A 56 26.64 5.34 -7.67
CA ALA A 56 26.96 4.00 -7.17
C ALA A 56 26.77 3.82 -5.64
N ASN A 57 26.72 4.89 -4.88
CA ASN A 57 26.47 4.86 -3.44
C ASN A 57 24.98 4.86 -3.08
N ILE A 58 24.07 5.00 -4.07
CA ILE A 58 22.63 4.95 -3.88
C ILE A 58 22.09 3.65 -4.47
N ASN A 59 21.45 2.84 -3.62
CA ASN A 59 20.74 1.63 -4.05
C ASN A 59 19.24 1.90 -4.10
N ILE A 60 18.63 1.66 -5.27
CA ILE A 60 17.18 1.81 -5.49
C ILE A 60 16.57 0.43 -5.61
N SER A 61 15.49 0.19 -4.88
CA SER A 61 14.81 -1.11 -4.85
C SER A 61 13.29 -0.98 -4.78
N TYR A 62 12.62 -2.07 -5.16
CA TYR A 62 11.19 -2.30 -4.96
C TYR A 62 11.01 -3.21 -3.74
N PRO A 63 10.60 -2.70 -2.58
CA PRO A 63 10.49 -3.52 -1.37
C PRO A 63 9.39 -4.58 -1.42
N LEU A 64 8.39 -4.39 -2.31
CA LEU A 64 7.37 -5.39 -2.60
C LEU A 64 7.40 -5.71 -4.09
N SER A 65 7.52 -6.97 -4.44
CA SER A 65 7.60 -7.45 -5.81
C SER A 65 6.72 -8.68 -6.00
N ASN A 66 5.95 -8.72 -7.09
CA ASN A 66 5.04 -9.82 -7.42
C ASN A 66 4.09 -10.22 -6.25
N GLY A 67 3.61 -9.23 -5.49
CA GLY A 67 2.72 -9.45 -4.35
C GLY A 67 3.42 -9.96 -3.08
N VAL A 68 4.75 -10.16 -3.11
CA VAL A 68 5.54 -10.64 -1.98
C VAL A 68 6.43 -9.51 -1.43
N ILE A 69 6.52 -9.39 -0.11
CA ILE A 69 7.42 -8.45 0.55
C ILE A 69 8.85 -8.99 0.44
N ALA A 70 9.65 -8.37 -0.42
CA ALA A 70 11.05 -8.74 -0.65
C ALA A 70 12.00 -8.11 0.40
N ASP A 71 11.66 -6.92 0.90
CA ASP A 71 12.42 -6.20 1.92
C ASP A 71 11.46 -5.55 2.92
N ILE A 72 11.29 -6.22 4.06
CA ILE A 72 10.34 -5.80 5.11
C ILE A 72 10.73 -4.45 5.72
N LYS A 73 12.02 -4.20 5.94
CA LYS A 73 12.51 -2.97 6.57
C LYS A 73 12.30 -1.74 5.70
N ASN A 74 12.59 -1.87 4.42
CA ASN A 74 12.35 -0.81 3.46
C ASN A 74 10.84 -0.59 3.25
N MET A 75 10.03 -1.65 3.30
CA MET A 75 8.57 -1.53 3.21
C MET A 75 7.96 -0.84 4.44
N GLU A 76 8.41 -1.20 5.67
CA GLU A 76 8.03 -0.51 6.91
C GLU A 76 8.36 1.00 6.82
N THR A 77 9.54 1.31 6.28
CA THR A 77 10.00 2.68 6.10
C THR A 77 9.12 3.46 5.13
N LEU A 78 8.78 2.88 3.98
CA LEU A 78 7.86 3.49 3.01
C LEU A 78 6.49 3.77 3.63
N ILE A 79 5.88 2.80 4.28
CA ILE A 79 4.58 2.96 4.94
C ILE A 79 4.63 4.08 5.98
N LYS A 80 5.68 4.13 6.79
CA LYS A 80 5.87 5.19 7.78
C LYS A 80 5.92 6.58 7.14
N TYR A 81 6.68 6.75 6.06
CA TYR A 81 6.80 8.04 5.38
C TYR A 81 5.51 8.44 4.70
N PHE A 82 4.85 7.53 4.01
CA PHE A 82 3.60 7.82 3.31
C PHE A 82 2.46 8.17 4.27
N ILE A 83 2.30 7.41 5.35
CA ILE A 83 1.31 7.73 6.40
C ILE A 83 1.65 9.06 7.07
N GLY A 84 2.94 9.30 7.35
CA GLY A 84 3.40 10.57 7.92
C GLY A 84 3.07 11.76 7.03
N GLY A 85 3.25 11.64 5.73
CA GLY A 85 2.92 12.69 4.74
C GLY A 85 1.43 13.00 4.63
N LEU A 86 0.57 12.00 4.85
CA LEU A 86 -0.89 12.18 4.84
C LEU A 86 -1.46 12.75 6.15
N THR A 87 -0.66 12.85 7.21
CA THR A 87 -1.15 13.26 8.52
C THR A 87 -0.67 14.65 8.91
N LYS A 88 -1.55 15.64 8.82
CA LYS A 88 -1.29 17.00 9.35
C LYS A 88 -1.22 16.94 10.88
N GLY A 89 -0.09 17.25 11.46
CA GLY A 89 0.09 17.27 12.94
C GLY A 89 0.46 15.93 13.56
N GLY A 90 0.98 15.00 12.77
CA GLY A 90 1.57 13.74 13.21
C GLY A 90 0.60 12.56 13.27
N VAL A 91 1.17 11.36 13.22
CA VAL A 91 0.42 10.11 13.21
C VAL A 91 -0.31 9.88 14.53
N LYS A 92 -1.64 9.79 14.47
CA LYS A 92 -2.51 9.42 15.60
C LYS A 92 -2.94 7.96 15.49
N GLY A 93 -3.37 7.35 16.58
CA GLY A 93 -3.90 5.99 16.56
C GLY A 93 -5.07 5.84 15.59
N ALA A 94 -4.97 4.86 14.67
CA ALA A 94 -5.92 4.66 13.58
C ALA A 94 -6.22 3.19 13.33
N ASP A 95 -7.33 2.93 12.64
CA ASP A 95 -7.67 1.63 12.09
C ASP A 95 -7.14 1.54 10.64
N TYR A 96 -6.54 0.41 10.29
CA TYR A 96 -5.96 0.16 8.98
C TYR A 96 -6.71 -0.94 8.25
N TYR A 97 -7.19 -0.63 7.06
CA TYR A 97 -7.83 -1.57 6.13
C TYR A 97 -6.87 -1.84 4.99
N VAL A 98 -6.32 -3.05 4.93
CA VAL A 98 -5.30 -3.42 3.94
C VAL A 98 -5.94 -4.30 2.88
N ALA A 99 -5.87 -3.85 1.63
CA ALA A 99 -6.34 -4.62 0.49
C ALA A 99 -5.34 -5.73 0.15
N VAL A 100 -5.83 -6.96 0.06
CA VAL A 100 -5.02 -8.16 -0.20
C VAL A 100 -5.63 -8.98 -1.34
N PRO A 101 -4.82 -9.78 -2.08
CA PRO A 101 -5.33 -10.72 -3.06
C PRO A 101 -6.32 -11.73 -2.45
N THR A 102 -7.24 -12.23 -3.27
CA THR A 102 -8.25 -13.22 -2.82
C THR A 102 -7.64 -14.56 -2.41
N ASP A 103 -6.52 -14.91 -3.03
CA ASP A 103 -5.80 -16.18 -2.84
C ASP A 103 -4.57 -16.06 -1.92
N ILE A 104 -4.51 -14.99 -1.13
CA ILE A 104 -3.42 -14.76 -0.18
C ILE A 104 -3.33 -15.90 0.84
N THR A 105 -2.13 -16.40 1.06
CA THR A 105 -1.84 -17.40 2.09
C THR A 105 -1.86 -16.80 3.50
N GLU A 106 -2.05 -17.64 4.53
CA GLU A 106 -1.97 -17.18 5.94
C GLU A 106 -0.57 -16.64 6.31
N VAL A 107 0.48 -17.16 5.68
CA VAL A 107 1.86 -16.68 5.89
C VAL A 107 2.04 -15.26 5.33
N GLU A 108 1.59 -15.03 4.11
CA GLU A 108 1.63 -13.70 3.48
C GLU A 108 0.75 -12.70 4.25
N LYS A 109 -0.44 -13.11 4.64
CA LYS A 109 -1.34 -12.29 5.47
C LYS A 109 -0.69 -11.90 6.80
N ARG A 110 0.04 -12.82 7.43
CA ARG A 110 0.82 -12.54 8.61
C ARG A 110 1.93 -11.54 8.34
N ALA A 111 2.64 -11.66 7.22
CA ALA A 111 3.68 -10.70 6.83
C ALA A 111 3.13 -9.28 6.63
N PHE A 112 1.96 -9.13 5.99
CA PHE A 112 1.29 -7.83 5.86
C PHE A 112 0.81 -7.28 7.20
N TYR A 113 0.36 -8.14 8.11
CA TYR A 113 -0.02 -7.72 9.45
C TYR A 113 1.18 -7.16 10.22
N ASP A 114 2.28 -7.92 10.25
CA ASP A 114 3.50 -7.53 10.95
C ASP A 114 4.10 -6.26 10.32
N LEU A 115 4.07 -6.10 8.99
CA LEU A 115 4.47 -4.89 8.29
C LEU A 115 3.77 -3.64 8.83
N ILE A 116 2.44 -3.63 8.89
CA ILE A 116 1.69 -2.45 9.36
C ILE A 116 1.91 -2.21 10.85
N LYS A 117 1.98 -3.28 11.64
CA LYS A 117 2.21 -3.23 13.08
C LYS A 117 3.58 -2.60 13.40
N ASP A 118 4.63 -3.04 12.68
CA ASP A 118 6.02 -2.69 12.98
C ASP A 118 6.48 -1.40 12.27
N ALA A 119 5.72 -0.90 11.27
CA ALA A 119 5.98 0.38 10.62
C ALA A 119 5.85 1.62 11.53
N ASN A 120 5.50 1.45 12.80
CA ASN A 120 5.34 2.52 13.80
C ASN A 120 4.30 3.59 13.40
N VAL A 121 3.22 3.16 12.78
CA VAL A 121 2.10 4.02 12.33
C VAL A 121 0.94 4.08 13.34
N LYS A 122 1.18 3.65 14.58
CA LYS A 122 0.20 3.65 15.71
C LYS A 122 -1.10 2.93 15.36
N ALA A 123 -0.99 1.75 14.74
CA ALA A 123 -2.13 0.93 14.39
C ALA A 123 -2.89 0.47 15.66
N LYS A 124 -4.19 0.77 15.74
CA LYS A 124 -5.11 0.28 16.76
C LYS A 124 -5.74 -1.03 16.33
N LYS A 125 -6.15 -1.12 15.09
CA LYS A 125 -6.75 -2.27 14.46
C LYS A 125 -6.21 -2.43 13.05
N ILE A 126 -5.94 -3.67 12.63
CA ILE A 126 -5.53 -4.00 11.27
C ILE A 126 -6.52 -5.01 10.74
N MET A 127 -7.14 -4.70 9.61
CA MET A 127 -8.16 -5.53 8.96
C MET A 127 -7.77 -5.75 7.52
N PHE A 128 -8.01 -6.95 7.02
CA PHE A 128 -7.77 -7.30 5.63
C PHE A 128 -9.08 -7.30 4.85
N VAL A 129 -9.04 -6.75 3.65
CA VAL A 129 -10.16 -6.74 2.70
C VAL A 129 -9.64 -7.31 1.38
N GLU A 130 -10.36 -8.25 0.79
CA GLU A 130 -10.01 -8.73 -0.54
C GLU A 130 -10.09 -7.59 -1.56
N LYS A 131 -9.07 -7.45 -2.42
CA LYS A 131 -9.02 -6.37 -3.42
C LYS A 131 -10.27 -6.35 -4.28
N ALA A 132 -10.72 -7.52 -4.74
CA ALA A 132 -11.93 -7.62 -5.57
C ALA A 132 -13.18 -7.10 -4.85
N ILE A 133 -13.30 -7.29 -3.53
CA ILE A 133 -14.40 -6.75 -2.72
C ILE A 133 -14.25 -5.24 -2.55
N ALA A 134 -13.04 -4.78 -2.22
CA ALA A 134 -12.77 -3.35 -2.04
C ALA A 134 -13.05 -2.55 -3.32
N ASP A 135 -12.63 -3.07 -4.47
CA ASP A 135 -12.86 -2.48 -5.78
C ASP A 135 -14.34 -2.44 -6.14
N GLY A 136 -15.07 -3.54 -5.90
CA GLY A 136 -16.52 -3.61 -6.12
C GLY A 136 -17.29 -2.59 -5.29
N LEU A 137 -16.93 -2.44 -4.00
CA LEU A 137 -17.54 -1.43 -3.13
C LEU A 137 -17.21 -0.01 -3.58
N GLY A 138 -15.98 0.24 -4.04
CA GLY A 138 -15.58 1.54 -4.58
C GLY A 138 -16.32 1.96 -5.87
N MET A 139 -16.89 0.98 -6.59
CA MET A 139 -17.70 1.19 -7.78
C MET A 139 -19.23 1.18 -7.51
N ASP A 140 -19.65 1.24 -6.24
CA ASP A 140 -21.05 1.12 -5.82
C ASP A 140 -21.74 -0.20 -6.27
N ILE A 141 -20.97 -1.27 -6.44
CA ILE A 141 -21.48 -2.58 -6.81
C ILE A 141 -21.94 -3.32 -5.55
N ASP A 142 -23.14 -3.88 -5.57
CA ASP A 142 -23.63 -4.73 -4.49
C ASP A 142 -22.89 -6.08 -4.49
N VAL A 143 -21.75 -6.09 -3.82
CA VAL A 143 -20.83 -7.25 -3.77
C VAL A 143 -21.47 -8.51 -3.16
N LYS A 144 -22.55 -8.38 -2.38
CA LYS A 144 -23.28 -9.52 -1.82
C LYS A 144 -24.04 -10.34 -2.86
N LYS A 145 -24.34 -9.73 -4.01
CA LYS A 145 -25.09 -10.36 -5.10
C LYS A 145 -24.20 -10.94 -6.19
N LEU A 146 -22.89 -10.73 -6.13
CA LEU A 146 -21.95 -11.17 -7.16
C LEU A 146 -21.40 -12.57 -6.87
N SER A 147 -21.33 -13.42 -7.87
CA SER A 147 -20.58 -14.68 -7.80
C SER A 147 -19.06 -14.40 -7.85
N ARG A 148 -18.25 -15.35 -7.33
CA ARG A 148 -16.78 -15.24 -7.36
C ARG A 148 -16.21 -15.00 -8.77
N GLN A 149 -16.82 -15.57 -9.80
CA GLN A 149 -16.42 -15.37 -11.21
C GLN A 149 -16.71 -13.96 -11.71
N GLN A 150 -17.81 -13.34 -11.27
CA GLN A 150 -18.16 -11.97 -11.61
C GLN A 150 -17.19 -10.98 -10.97
N TYR A 151 -16.75 -11.22 -9.71
CA TYR A 151 -15.69 -10.42 -9.07
C TYR A 151 -14.41 -10.37 -9.91
N ILE A 152 -13.94 -11.52 -10.40
CA ILE A 152 -12.73 -11.61 -11.22
C ILE A 152 -12.89 -10.86 -12.56
N GLY A 153 -14.08 -10.88 -13.14
CA GLY A 153 -14.38 -10.17 -14.39
C GLY A 153 -14.32 -8.65 -14.22
N TYR A 154 -14.94 -8.11 -13.18
CA TYR A 154 -14.92 -6.68 -12.88
C TYR A 154 -13.53 -6.18 -12.49
N PHE A 155 -12.77 -6.96 -11.76
CA PHE A 155 -11.38 -6.67 -11.40
C PHE A 155 -10.50 -6.45 -12.64
N LYS A 156 -10.60 -7.30 -13.67
CA LYS A 156 -9.87 -7.12 -14.93
C LYS A 156 -10.25 -5.84 -15.66
N ILE A 157 -11.53 -5.49 -15.68
CA ILE A 157 -12.04 -4.28 -16.35
C ILE A 157 -11.52 -3.03 -15.63
N TRP A 158 -11.52 -3.01 -14.31
CA TRP A 158 -11.07 -1.87 -13.51
C TRP A 158 -9.56 -1.62 -13.64
N PHE A 159 -8.75 -2.67 -13.68
CA PHE A 159 -7.31 -2.59 -13.97
C PHE A 159 -7.03 -1.98 -15.34
N ILE A 160 -7.81 -2.32 -16.34
CA ILE A 160 -7.69 -1.78 -17.71
C ILE A 160 -8.13 -0.31 -17.77
N VAL A 161 -9.23 0.05 -17.09
CA VAL A 161 -9.78 1.42 -17.10
C VAL A 161 -8.89 2.42 -16.34
N LEU A 162 -8.19 1.99 -15.30
CA LEU A 162 -7.26 2.86 -14.55
C LEU A 162 -5.84 2.90 -15.12
N GLY A 163 -5.56 2.20 -16.23
CA GLY A 163 -4.24 2.21 -16.86
C GLY A 163 -3.14 1.62 -15.96
N ILE A 164 -3.47 0.63 -15.10
CA ILE A 164 -2.56 0.01 -14.15
C ILE A 164 -2.15 -1.39 -14.65
N VAL A 165 -2.02 -1.57 -15.94
CA VAL A 165 -1.38 -2.75 -16.58
C VAL A 165 -0.12 -2.26 -17.26
#